data_9807d27cbfde5cc8a9e14ab1f8830c7c
#
_entry.id   9807d27cbfde5cc8a9e14ab1f8830c7c
#
_cell.length_a   1.000
_cell.length_b   1.000
_cell.length_c   1.000
_cell.angle_alpha   90.00
_cell.angle_beta   90.00
_cell.angle_gamma   90.00
#
_symmetry.space_group_name_H-M   'P 1'
#
loop_
_entity.id
_entity.type
_entity.pdbx_description
1 polymer ?
#
loop_
_entity_poly.entity_id
_entity_poly.type
_entity_poly.pdbx_seq_one_letter_code
_entity_poly.pdbx_strand_id
1 'polypeptide(L)'
;PITNVVVTPGNNDATITVDESKLPNGVTYDPTTKTISGTPVVNDWGLREEFKNFEIPVVVTNPDGSKVTKIVEIRVERDTDRDGDPDVTDPDDDNDGYTDIDERAKDSNPKDANSIPAAVITPIAPTTVSNPTQTVVEGNPITNVVVTPGDNDATVTVDDSKLPNGVTYDPTTKTISGTPNVNDWG
;
A
#
# COMPACT_ATOMS: atom_id res chain seq x y z
N PRO A 1 -25.75 -5.65 -7.08
CA PRO A 1 -27.12 -5.13 -7.06
C PRO A 1 -27.64 -5.04 -5.61
N ILE A 2 -28.54 -4.07 -5.34
CA ILE A 2 -29.24 -4.01 -4.05
C ILE A 2 -30.27 -5.14 -3.96
N THR A 3 -30.64 -5.49 -2.74
CA THR A 3 -31.85 -6.30 -2.51
C THR A 3 -33.07 -5.45 -2.91
N ASN A 4 -33.96 -6.02 -3.71
CA ASN A 4 -35.15 -5.31 -4.19
C ASN A 4 -36.02 -4.82 -3.02
N VAL A 5 -36.35 -3.52 -3.03
CA VAL A 5 -37.25 -2.93 -2.03
C VAL A 5 -38.65 -2.80 -2.65
N VAL A 6 -39.59 -3.61 -2.16
CA VAL A 6 -40.97 -3.57 -2.63
C VAL A 6 -41.81 -2.69 -1.69
N VAL A 7 -42.47 -1.69 -2.25
CA VAL A 7 -43.37 -0.79 -1.51
C VAL A 7 -44.78 -1.35 -1.55
N THR A 8 -45.30 -1.80 -0.40
CA THR A 8 -46.66 -2.34 -0.29
C THR A 8 -47.53 -1.31 0.42
N PRO A 9 -48.44 -0.62 -0.28
CA PRO A 9 -49.39 0.29 0.35
C PRO A 9 -50.49 -0.47 1.09
N GLY A 10 -51.01 0.10 2.15
CA GLY A 10 -52.11 -0.48 2.92
C GLY A 10 -53.45 -0.46 2.18
N ASN A 11 -53.56 0.38 1.16
CA ASN A 11 -54.72 0.46 0.24
C ASN A 11 -54.24 0.24 -1.19
N ASN A 12 -54.86 -0.67 -1.94
CA ASN A 12 -54.44 -0.99 -3.31
C ASN A 12 -54.63 0.18 -4.30
N ASP A 13 -55.57 1.10 -4.01
CA ASP A 13 -55.82 2.29 -4.82
C ASP A 13 -54.94 3.48 -4.46
N ALA A 14 -54.04 3.31 -3.51
CA ALA A 14 -53.05 4.33 -3.12
C ALA A 14 -51.98 4.51 -4.19
N THR A 15 -51.58 5.77 -4.41
CA THR A 15 -50.51 6.16 -5.31
C THR A 15 -49.19 6.21 -4.54
N ILE A 16 -48.12 5.68 -5.15
CA ILE A 16 -46.78 5.73 -4.60
C ILE A 16 -45.93 6.71 -5.41
N THR A 17 -45.26 7.62 -4.73
CA THR A 17 -44.28 8.53 -5.32
C THR A 17 -42.94 8.32 -4.63
N VAL A 18 -41.91 8.07 -5.41
CA VAL A 18 -40.52 7.96 -4.96
C VAL A 18 -39.78 9.21 -5.44
N ASP A 19 -38.98 9.82 -4.57
CA ASP A 19 -38.07 10.88 -4.97
C ASP A 19 -36.86 10.27 -5.68
N GLU A 20 -36.97 10.11 -7.00
CA GLU A 20 -35.93 9.48 -7.83
C GLU A 20 -34.63 10.30 -7.87
N SER A 21 -34.68 11.59 -7.54
CA SER A 21 -33.48 12.43 -7.46
C SER A 21 -32.55 12.05 -6.30
N LYS A 22 -33.08 11.28 -5.36
CA LYS A 22 -32.36 10.77 -4.19
C LYS A 22 -31.83 9.34 -4.36
N LEU A 23 -32.23 8.67 -5.45
CA LEU A 23 -31.70 7.35 -5.75
C LEU A 23 -30.22 7.46 -6.19
N PRO A 24 -29.37 6.52 -5.76
CA PRO A 24 -28.02 6.43 -6.32
C PRO A 24 -28.08 6.09 -7.81
N ASN A 25 -27.11 6.54 -8.58
CA ASN A 25 -27.00 6.19 -10.01
C ASN A 25 -27.05 4.67 -10.18
N GLY A 26 -27.79 4.19 -11.20
CA GLY A 26 -27.95 2.76 -11.47
C GLY A 26 -29.05 2.07 -10.64
N VAL A 27 -29.72 2.81 -9.75
CA VAL A 27 -30.90 2.35 -9.02
C VAL A 27 -32.13 3.11 -9.54
N THR A 28 -33.25 2.41 -9.77
CA THR A 28 -34.47 2.95 -10.33
C THR A 28 -35.69 2.47 -9.55
N TYR A 29 -36.81 3.20 -9.69
CA TYR A 29 -38.11 2.79 -9.21
C TYR A 29 -39.00 2.35 -10.38
N ASP A 30 -39.57 1.15 -10.31
CA ASP A 30 -40.59 0.70 -11.26
C ASP A 30 -41.98 0.87 -10.62
N PRO A 31 -42.83 1.79 -11.13
CA PRO A 31 -44.16 2.03 -10.58
C PRO A 31 -45.13 0.86 -10.85
N THR A 32 -44.85 0.01 -11.82
CA THR A 32 -45.72 -1.13 -12.16
C THR A 32 -45.59 -2.24 -11.10
N THR A 33 -44.36 -2.57 -10.76
CA THR A 33 -44.03 -3.57 -9.74
C THR A 33 -43.91 -2.95 -8.35
N LYS A 34 -43.95 -1.60 -8.25
CA LYS A 34 -43.75 -0.83 -7.02
C LYS A 34 -42.41 -1.15 -6.34
N THR A 35 -41.35 -1.35 -7.14
CA THR A 35 -40.08 -1.88 -6.67
C THR A 35 -38.94 -0.91 -6.96
N ILE A 36 -38.10 -0.65 -5.97
CA ILE A 36 -36.79 -0.01 -6.12
C ILE A 36 -35.75 -1.12 -6.29
N SER A 37 -34.97 -1.07 -7.38
CA SER A 37 -33.99 -2.10 -7.70
C SER A 37 -32.84 -1.52 -8.52
N GLY A 38 -31.75 -2.26 -8.66
CA GLY A 38 -30.62 -1.89 -9.51
C GLY A 38 -29.27 -2.15 -8.87
N THR A 39 -28.22 -1.69 -9.53
CA THR A 39 -26.84 -1.76 -9.04
C THR A 39 -26.33 -0.34 -8.88
N PRO A 40 -26.11 0.13 -7.65
CA PRO A 40 -25.65 1.49 -7.41
C PRO A 40 -24.24 1.69 -7.95
N VAL A 41 -24.00 2.88 -8.53
CA VAL A 41 -22.70 3.34 -9.01
C VAL A 41 -22.40 4.69 -8.37
N VAL A 42 -21.29 4.79 -7.67
CA VAL A 42 -20.79 6.02 -7.06
C VAL A 42 -19.45 6.36 -7.72
N ASN A 43 -19.37 7.55 -8.35
CA ASN A 43 -18.17 8.00 -9.08
C ASN A 43 -17.43 9.15 -8.38
N ASP A 44 -17.99 9.69 -7.31
CA ASP A 44 -17.52 10.87 -6.62
C ASP A 44 -17.10 10.56 -5.17
N TRP A 45 -16.34 9.48 -5.00
CA TRP A 45 -15.79 9.12 -3.71
C TRP A 45 -14.80 10.17 -3.19
N GLY A 46 -14.99 10.62 -1.96
CA GLY A 46 -13.94 11.37 -1.24
C GLY A 46 -12.74 10.48 -0.91
N LEU A 47 -11.58 11.08 -0.70
CA LEU A 47 -10.32 10.35 -0.43
C LEU A 47 -10.41 9.34 0.74
N ARG A 48 -11.27 9.63 1.72
CA ARG A 48 -11.43 8.80 2.93
C ARG A 48 -12.86 8.29 3.10
N GLU A 49 -13.68 8.42 2.06
CA GLU A 49 -15.03 7.86 2.08
C GLU A 49 -14.96 6.36 1.76
N GLU A 50 -15.54 5.57 2.63
CA GLU A 50 -15.66 4.12 2.49
C GLU A 50 -17.11 3.70 2.20
N PHE A 51 -18.06 4.58 2.44
CA PHE A 51 -19.48 4.35 2.12
C PHE A 51 -20.24 5.67 1.90
N LYS A 52 -21.35 5.59 1.16
CA LYS A 52 -22.35 6.67 1.06
C LYS A 52 -23.73 6.14 1.45
N ASN A 53 -24.47 6.96 2.20
CA ASN A 53 -25.85 6.68 2.56
C ASN A 53 -26.79 7.53 1.69
N PHE A 54 -27.79 6.89 1.15
CA PHE A 54 -28.85 7.51 0.38
C PHE A 54 -30.17 7.35 1.13
N GLU A 55 -30.83 8.46 1.44
CA GLU A 55 -32.13 8.50 2.08
C GLU A 55 -33.19 8.89 1.05
N ILE A 56 -34.03 7.94 0.67
CA ILE A 56 -35.01 8.08 -0.41
C ILE A 56 -36.40 8.23 0.18
N PRO A 57 -37.03 9.40 0.10
CA PRO A 57 -38.43 9.58 0.51
C PRO A 57 -39.38 8.82 -0.41
N VAL A 58 -40.20 8.00 0.18
CA VAL A 58 -41.32 7.30 -0.47
C VAL A 58 -42.62 7.80 0.13
N VAL A 59 -43.45 8.42 -0.67
CA VAL A 59 -44.76 8.97 -0.26
C VAL A 59 -45.88 8.09 -0.80
N VAL A 60 -46.68 7.58 0.09
CA VAL A 60 -47.93 6.85 -0.22
C VAL A 60 -49.09 7.82 -0.02
N THR A 61 -49.87 8.09 -1.07
CA THR A 61 -51.05 8.94 -1.03
C THR A 61 -52.30 8.05 -1.16
N ASN A 62 -53.15 8.06 -0.16
CA ASN A 62 -54.38 7.30 -0.15
C ASN A 62 -55.50 8.00 -0.98
N PRO A 63 -56.57 7.30 -1.37
CA PRO A 63 -57.67 7.90 -2.15
C PRO A 63 -58.38 9.04 -1.42
N ASP A 64 -58.34 9.10 -0.09
CA ASP A 64 -58.89 10.19 0.73
C ASP A 64 -57.97 11.42 0.79
N GLY A 65 -56.82 11.38 0.08
CA GLY A 65 -55.82 12.44 0.08
C GLY A 65 -54.82 12.40 1.25
N SER A 66 -54.99 11.51 2.20
CA SER A 66 -53.99 11.35 3.29
C SER A 66 -52.70 10.81 2.77
N LYS A 67 -51.56 11.26 3.39
CA LYS A 67 -50.22 10.89 2.95
C LYS A 67 -49.42 10.26 4.08
N VAL A 68 -48.67 9.24 3.76
CA VAL A 68 -47.67 8.62 4.62
C VAL A 68 -46.33 8.65 3.93
N THR A 69 -45.29 9.22 4.58
CA THR A 69 -43.93 9.21 4.09
C THR A 69 -43.11 8.18 4.84
N LYS A 70 -42.34 7.38 4.13
CA LYS A 70 -41.32 6.49 4.66
C LYS A 70 -40.00 6.79 3.98
N ILE A 71 -38.88 6.58 4.71
CA ILE A 71 -37.55 6.68 4.14
C ILE A 71 -37.05 5.27 3.84
N VAL A 72 -36.57 5.07 2.62
CA VAL A 72 -35.77 3.93 2.23
C VAL A 72 -34.32 4.34 2.33
N GLU A 73 -33.53 3.60 3.09
CA GLU A 73 -32.12 3.84 3.25
C GLU A 73 -31.33 2.83 2.41
N ILE A 74 -30.41 3.33 1.57
CA ILE A 74 -29.48 2.51 0.79
C ILE A 74 -28.07 2.96 1.17
N ARG A 75 -27.30 2.05 1.76
CA ARG A 75 -25.87 2.23 1.99
C ARG A 75 -25.11 1.58 0.86
N VAL A 76 -24.24 2.34 0.22
CA VAL A 76 -23.31 1.86 -0.82
C VAL A 76 -21.93 1.90 -0.23
N GLU A 77 -21.29 0.76 -0.13
CA GLU A 77 -19.91 0.63 0.32
C GLU A 77 -18.97 0.72 -0.89
N ARG A 78 -17.81 1.33 -0.67
CA ARG A 78 -16.76 1.44 -1.67
C ARG A 78 -16.04 0.10 -1.77
N ASP A 79 -15.64 -0.27 -2.97
CA ASP A 79 -14.84 -1.43 -3.33
C ASP A 79 -13.89 -0.92 -4.43
N THR A 80 -12.66 -0.59 -4.03
CA THR A 80 -11.72 0.18 -4.85
C THR A 80 -11.12 -0.68 -5.95
N ASP A 81 -10.70 -1.90 -5.66
CA ASP A 81 -10.10 -2.84 -6.61
C ASP A 81 -11.13 -3.74 -7.31
N ARG A 82 -12.39 -3.77 -6.79
CA ARG A 82 -13.55 -4.52 -7.32
C ARG A 82 -13.41 -6.03 -7.21
N ASP A 83 -12.80 -6.51 -6.17
CA ASP A 83 -12.68 -7.94 -5.89
C ASP A 83 -13.92 -8.52 -5.20
N GLY A 84 -14.78 -7.67 -4.63
CA GLY A 84 -16.03 -7.97 -3.97
C GLY A 84 -16.00 -7.84 -2.45
N ASP A 85 -14.84 -7.58 -1.87
CA ASP A 85 -14.69 -7.15 -0.48
C ASP A 85 -14.70 -5.62 -0.42
N PRO A 86 -15.57 -4.99 0.40
CA PRO A 86 -15.59 -3.54 0.48
C PRO A 86 -14.40 -2.99 1.29
N ASP A 87 -13.92 -1.81 0.92
CA ASP A 87 -12.78 -1.11 1.55
C ASP A 87 -12.83 -1.08 3.09
N VAL A 88 -14.03 -1.10 3.69
CA VAL A 88 -14.21 -1.11 5.15
C VAL A 88 -13.73 -2.39 5.83
N THR A 89 -13.63 -3.49 5.10
CA THR A 89 -13.23 -4.82 5.57
C THR A 89 -12.03 -5.38 4.83
N ASP A 90 -11.66 -4.79 3.70
CA ASP A 90 -10.51 -5.16 2.91
C ASP A 90 -9.21 -4.71 3.61
N PRO A 91 -8.21 -5.57 3.77
CA PRO A 91 -6.92 -5.18 4.30
C PRO A 91 -5.96 -4.54 3.28
N ASP A 92 -6.30 -4.55 1.97
CA ASP A 92 -5.48 -4.05 0.84
C ASP A 92 -6.43 -3.48 -0.22
N ASP A 93 -6.96 -2.25 0.05
CA ASP A 93 -8.06 -1.60 -0.67
C ASP A 93 -7.85 -1.49 -2.21
N ASP A 94 -6.61 -1.47 -2.69
CA ASP A 94 -6.29 -1.31 -4.13
C ASP A 94 -5.55 -2.51 -4.74
N ASN A 95 -5.28 -3.55 -3.92
CA ASN A 95 -4.70 -4.83 -4.30
C ASN A 95 -3.33 -4.70 -5.00
N ASP A 96 -2.49 -3.77 -4.49
CA ASP A 96 -1.13 -3.57 -4.98
C ASP A 96 -0.09 -4.46 -4.28
N GLY A 97 -0.51 -5.18 -3.22
CA GLY A 97 0.30 -6.11 -2.43
C GLY A 97 0.87 -5.50 -1.16
N TYR A 98 0.55 -4.25 -0.85
CA TYR A 98 0.80 -3.62 0.44
C TYR A 98 -0.53 -3.47 1.18
N THR A 99 -0.50 -3.68 2.49
CA THR A 99 -1.73 -3.50 3.28
C THR A 99 -1.98 -2.03 3.54
N ASP A 100 -3.24 -1.64 3.68
CA ASP A 100 -3.68 -0.31 4.10
C ASP A 100 -2.92 0.23 5.32
N ILE A 101 -2.63 -0.65 6.28
CA ILE A 101 -1.90 -0.30 7.50
C ILE A 101 -0.46 0.06 7.17
N ASP A 102 0.20 -0.74 6.32
CA ASP A 102 1.58 -0.49 5.91
C ASP A 102 1.70 0.79 5.08
N GLU A 103 0.71 1.05 4.24
CA GLU A 103 0.65 2.24 3.42
C GLU A 103 0.42 3.50 4.23
N ARG A 104 -0.58 3.50 5.11
CA ARG A 104 -0.83 4.61 6.03
C ARG A 104 0.36 4.91 6.94
N ALA A 105 1.11 3.87 7.34
CA ALA A 105 2.33 4.03 8.16
C ALA A 105 3.50 4.66 7.40
N LYS A 106 3.47 4.63 6.06
CA LYS A 106 4.54 5.11 5.17
C LYS A 106 4.10 6.24 4.25
N ASP A 107 2.96 6.87 4.56
CA ASP A 107 2.39 8.01 3.83
C ASP A 107 2.09 7.71 2.34
N SER A 108 1.79 6.46 1.97
CA SER A 108 1.18 6.11 0.69
C SER A 108 -0.35 6.07 0.77
N ASN A 109 -1.03 5.92 -0.37
CA ASN A 109 -2.47 5.99 -0.46
C ASN A 109 -3.08 4.60 -0.68
N PRO A 110 -3.78 4.00 0.31
CA PRO A 110 -4.37 2.66 0.23
C PRO A 110 -5.42 2.43 -0.87
N LYS A 111 -5.75 3.46 -1.64
CA LYS A 111 -6.79 3.42 -2.67
C LYS A 111 -6.25 3.79 -4.06
N ASP A 112 -4.93 3.74 -4.24
CA ASP A 112 -4.24 4.02 -5.50
C ASP A 112 -3.05 3.08 -5.68
N ALA A 113 -3.23 2.00 -6.40
CA ALA A 113 -2.23 0.96 -6.68
C ALA A 113 -0.92 1.46 -7.33
N ASN A 114 -0.85 2.75 -7.68
CA ASN A 114 0.41 3.38 -8.11
C ASN A 114 1.13 4.11 -6.96
N SER A 115 0.50 4.24 -5.81
CA SER A 115 1.01 4.95 -4.64
C SER A 115 1.63 3.99 -3.64
N ILE A 116 2.63 3.23 -4.06
CA ILE A 116 3.29 2.23 -3.22
C ILE A 116 4.14 2.85 -2.10
N PRO A 117 4.26 2.21 -0.94
CA PRO A 117 5.13 2.65 0.14
C PRO A 117 6.57 2.81 -0.30
N ALA A 118 7.20 3.93 0.06
CA ALA A 118 8.61 4.14 -0.23
C ALA A 118 9.46 3.03 0.42
N ALA A 119 10.39 2.45 -0.34
CA ALA A 119 11.33 1.47 0.20
C ALA A 119 12.11 2.08 1.38
N VAL A 120 12.11 1.41 2.52
CA VAL A 120 12.93 1.80 3.66
C VAL A 120 14.40 1.57 3.27
N ILE A 121 15.08 2.62 2.86
CA ILE A 121 16.53 2.58 2.67
C ILE A 121 17.14 2.61 4.07
N THR A 122 17.47 1.45 4.63
CA THR A 122 18.30 1.40 5.83
C THR A 122 19.68 1.97 5.44
N PRO A 123 20.18 3.03 6.11
CA PRO A 123 21.49 3.54 5.83
C PRO A 123 22.54 2.43 5.99
N ILE A 124 23.30 2.14 4.94
CA ILE A 124 24.42 1.20 5.01
C ILE A 124 25.47 1.83 5.93
N ALA A 125 25.89 1.09 6.96
CA ALA A 125 26.97 1.52 7.84
C ALA A 125 28.24 1.82 7.00
N PRO A 126 29.06 2.80 7.39
CA PRO A 126 30.27 3.12 6.62
C PRO A 126 31.26 1.94 6.65
N THR A 127 31.92 1.70 5.52
CA THR A 127 33.03 0.73 5.48
C THR A 127 34.17 1.22 6.37
N THR A 128 34.71 0.32 7.17
CA THR A 128 35.87 0.60 8.05
C THR A 128 37.09 -0.21 7.62
N VAL A 129 38.26 0.37 7.82
CA VAL A 129 39.54 -0.29 7.57
C VAL A 129 40.39 -0.14 8.83
N SER A 130 40.80 -1.27 9.42
CA SER A 130 41.69 -1.24 10.57
C SER A 130 43.13 -0.96 10.12
N ASN A 131 43.89 -0.28 10.93
CA ASN A 131 45.34 0.00 10.69
C ASN A 131 45.67 0.44 9.26
N PRO A 132 44.99 1.48 8.71
CA PRO A 132 45.13 1.86 7.29
C PRO A 132 46.50 2.45 6.96
N THR A 133 47.28 2.87 7.94
CA THR A 133 48.63 3.41 7.78
C THR A 133 49.55 2.71 8.74
N GLN A 134 50.67 2.16 8.24
CA GLN A 134 51.64 1.45 9.04
C GLN A 134 53.07 1.81 8.60
N THR A 135 53.97 1.83 9.55
CA THR A 135 55.44 1.89 9.32
C THR A 135 56.02 0.66 9.96
N VAL A 136 56.65 -0.20 9.16
CA VAL A 136 57.29 -1.42 9.61
C VAL A 136 58.71 -1.51 9.14
N VAL A 137 59.55 -2.19 9.89
CA VAL A 137 60.92 -2.53 9.48
C VAL A 137 60.80 -3.76 8.59
N GLU A 138 61.54 -3.78 7.48
CA GLU A 138 61.61 -4.93 6.58
C GLU A 138 61.93 -6.23 7.37
N GLY A 139 61.24 -7.30 6.98
CA GLY A 139 61.34 -8.59 7.66
C GLY A 139 60.45 -8.75 8.91
N ASN A 140 59.81 -7.70 9.36
CA ASN A 140 58.79 -7.77 10.40
C ASN A 140 57.39 -7.82 9.82
N PRO A 141 56.45 -8.58 10.40
CA PRO A 141 55.06 -8.66 9.91
C PRO A 141 54.33 -7.31 10.07
N ILE A 142 53.48 -6.99 9.13
CA ILE A 142 52.52 -5.90 9.31
C ILE A 142 51.45 -6.28 10.35
N THR A 143 50.85 -5.29 11.01
CA THR A 143 49.61 -5.52 11.73
C THR A 143 48.48 -5.74 10.70
N ASN A 144 47.71 -6.80 10.89
CA ASN A 144 46.65 -7.14 9.96
C ASN A 144 45.71 -5.94 9.66
N VAL A 145 45.48 -5.72 8.37
CA VAL A 145 44.51 -4.71 7.91
C VAL A 145 43.23 -5.45 7.56
N VAL A 146 42.19 -5.22 8.31
CA VAL A 146 40.86 -5.82 8.08
C VAL A 146 39.94 -4.78 7.47
N VAL A 147 39.35 -5.09 6.33
CA VAL A 147 38.31 -4.30 5.71
C VAL A 147 36.96 -4.82 6.13
N THR A 148 36.20 -4.01 6.83
CA THR A 148 34.83 -4.34 7.24
C THR A 148 33.85 -3.50 6.43
N PRO A 149 33.23 -4.04 5.38
CA PRO A 149 32.20 -3.32 4.62
C PRO A 149 31.01 -3.00 5.51
N GLY A 150 30.35 -1.90 5.25
CA GLY A 150 29.09 -1.57 5.91
C GLY A 150 27.93 -2.47 5.49
N ASP A 151 28.04 -3.04 4.28
CA ASP A 151 27.15 -4.08 3.77
C ASP A 151 27.91 -5.42 3.79
N ASN A 152 27.34 -6.42 4.46
CA ASN A 152 27.96 -7.76 4.57
C ASN A 152 28.08 -8.47 3.21
N ASP A 153 27.21 -8.16 2.27
CA ASP A 153 27.18 -8.75 0.92
C ASP A 153 28.11 -8.01 -0.06
N ALA A 154 28.74 -6.92 0.41
CA ALA A 154 29.67 -6.15 -0.42
C ALA A 154 30.94 -6.94 -0.73
N THR A 155 31.33 -6.93 -1.99
CA THR A 155 32.61 -7.48 -2.45
C THR A 155 33.74 -6.49 -2.16
N VAL A 156 34.82 -6.98 -1.56
CA VAL A 156 36.06 -6.23 -1.35
C VAL A 156 37.09 -6.70 -2.36
N THR A 157 37.63 -5.78 -3.12
CA THR A 157 38.69 -6.03 -4.08
C THR A 157 39.94 -5.24 -3.69
N VAL A 158 41.09 -5.90 -3.69
CA VAL A 158 42.41 -5.32 -3.45
C VAL A 158 43.24 -5.51 -4.71
N ASP A 159 43.98 -4.47 -5.12
CA ASP A 159 44.94 -4.56 -6.20
C ASP A 159 46.24 -5.18 -5.68
N ASP A 160 46.38 -6.50 -5.84
CA ASP A 160 47.52 -7.26 -5.34
C ASP A 160 48.84 -6.78 -5.95
N SER A 161 48.83 -6.13 -7.13
CA SER A 161 50.03 -5.58 -7.76
C SER A 161 50.63 -4.39 -7.00
N LYS A 162 49.85 -3.80 -6.08
CA LYS A 162 50.24 -2.67 -5.22
C LYS A 162 50.72 -3.12 -3.84
N LEU A 163 50.52 -4.39 -3.49
CA LEU A 163 51.00 -4.93 -2.24
C LEU A 163 52.53 -5.16 -2.28
N PRO A 164 53.27 -4.87 -1.21
CA PRO A 164 54.67 -5.24 -1.12
C PRO A 164 54.87 -6.74 -1.23
N ASN A 165 56.01 -7.18 -1.79
CA ASN A 165 56.38 -8.61 -1.78
C ASN A 165 56.28 -9.19 -0.36
N GLY A 166 55.66 -10.35 -0.24
CA GLY A 166 55.46 -11.03 1.05
C GLY A 166 54.22 -10.55 1.82
N VAL A 167 53.45 -9.62 1.25
CA VAL A 167 52.12 -9.23 1.78
C VAL A 167 51.04 -9.70 0.81
N THR A 168 49.98 -10.28 1.34
CA THR A 168 48.86 -10.85 0.56
C THR A 168 47.51 -10.41 1.10
N TYR A 169 46.52 -10.48 0.24
CA TYR A 169 45.11 -10.29 0.62
C TYR A 169 44.36 -11.63 0.63
N ASP A 170 43.63 -11.88 1.70
CA ASP A 170 42.69 -13.01 1.81
C ASP A 170 41.27 -12.49 1.63
N PRO A 171 40.58 -12.82 0.51
CA PRO A 171 39.23 -12.40 0.23
C PRO A 171 38.18 -13.03 1.18
N THR A 172 38.47 -14.17 1.80
CA THR A 172 37.53 -14.84 2.72
C THR A 172 37.44 -14.09 4.04
N THR A 173 38.59 -13.68 4.58
CA THR A 173 38.67 -12.91 5.83
C THR A 173 38.70 -11.40 5.60
N LYS A 174 38.72 -10.96 4.32
CA LYS A 174 38.86 -9.56 3.91
C LYS A 174 40.06 -8.87 4.57
N THR A 175 41.18 -9.62 4.69
CA THR A 175 42.35 -9.21 5.47
C THR A 175 43.61 -9.14 4.62
N ILE A 176 44.35 -8.04 4.74
CA ILE A 176 45.72 -7.96 4.23
C ILE A 176 46.70 -8.26 5.36
N SER A 177 47.61 -9.18 5.12
CA SER A 177 48.63 -9.62 6.11
C SER A 177 49.92 -10.06 5.43
N GLY A 178 50.96 -10.23 6.22
CA GLY A 178 52.22 -10.75 5.74
C GLY A 178 53.42 -9.98 6.26
N THR A 179 54.57 -10.34 5.73
CA THR A 179 55.89 -9.74 6.10
C THR A 179 56.46 -9.10 4.83
N PRO A 180 56.55 -7.79 4.74
CA PRO A 180 57.08 -7.11 3.52
C PRO A 180 58.57 -7.42 3.36
N ASN A 181 58.95 -7.73 2.13
CA ASN A 181 60.30 -7.93 1.70
C ASN A 181 60.59 -7.04 0.49
N VAL A 182 61.52 -6.13 0.63
CA VAL A 182 61.90 -5.19 -0.43
C VAL A 182 63.26 -5.63 -0.97
N ASN A 183 63.25 -6.19 -2.19
CA ASN A 183 64.46 -6.71 -2.82
C ASN A 183 65.27 -5.65 -3.60
N ASP A 184 64.77 -4.42 -3.69
CA ASP A 184 65.35 -3.36 -4.48
C ASP A 184 65.29 -2.02 -3.70
N TRP A 185 66.27 -1.80 -2.89
CA TRP A 185 66.58 -0.49 -2.30
C TRP A 185 67.43 0.28 -3.28
N GLY A 186 66.82 1.15 -4.14
CA GLY A 186 67.52 1.99 -5.06
C GLY A 186 68.40 3.04 -4.39
#